data_a8f6b87ef1a0b80bdddb9ca7fcb5b8e3
#
_entry.id   a8f6b87ef1a0b80bdddb9ca7fcb5b8e3
#
_cell.length_a   1.000
_cell.length_b   1.000
_cell.length_c   1.000
_cell.angle_alpha   90.00
_cell.angle_beta   90.00
_cell.angle_gamma   90.00
#
_symmetry.space_group_name_H-M   'P 1'
#
loop_
_entity.id
_entity.type
_entity.pdbx_description
1 polymer ?
#
loop_
_entity_poly.entity_id
_entity_poly.type
_entity_poly.pdbx_seq_one_letter_code
_entity_poly.pdbx_strand_id
1 'polypeptide(L)'
;MVRKMQVIKPFSKYVSALDSEAQCIQGKFYRNAHDRPEPYIYSENEVLMLMNECDRLYSPDGIRARTIKCIIGLLWATGMRPSEPVNLIRKDVDLAHACITVRETKFAKERIIPVSTSVIQALEEYMAIPHNCYDTHYRAATLARPEDF
;
A
#
# COMPACT_ATOMS: atom_id res chain seq x y z
N MET A 1 -16.50 4.81 11.74
CA MET A 1 -17.44 5.18 12.82
C MET A 1 -16.77 5.89 13.99
N VAL A 2 -15.64 5.42 14.53
CA VAL A 2 -14.87 6.03 15.63
C VAL A 2 -14.53 7.52 15.39
N ARG A 3 -14.05 7.88 14.17
CA ARG A 3 -13.72 9.29 13.84
C ARG A 3 -14.91 10.24 13.93
N LYS A 4 -16.11 9.79 13.59
CA LYS A 4 -17.33 10.62 13.74
C LYS A 4 -17.62 10.91 15.20
N MET A 5 -17.47 9.93 16.09
CA MET A 5 -17.68 10.12 17.52
C MET A 5 -16.64 11.03 18.19
N GLN A 6 -15.40 11.07 17.66
CA GLN A 6 -14.36 12.01 18.12
C GLN A 6 -14.74 13.47 17.85
N VAL A 7 -15.56 13.73 16.85
CA VAL A 7 -16.07 15.08 16.54
C VAL A 7 -17.38 15.35 17.26
N ILE A 8 -18.31 14.40 17.28
CA ILE A 8 -19.66 14.58 17.82
C ILE A 8 -19.64 14.79 19.34
N LYS A 9 -18.78 14.07 20.08
CA LYS A 9 -18.71 14.23 21.54
C LYS A 9 -18.28 15.63 22.00
N PRO A 10 -17.16 16.21 21.54
CA PRO A 10 -16.80 17.58 21.88
C PRO A 10 -17.88 18.58 21.46
N PHE A 11 -18.47 18.36 20.27
CA PHE A 11 -19.56 19.21 19.79
C PHE A 11 -20.81 19.15 20.70
N SER A 12 -21.25 17.94 21.07
CA SER A 12 -22.41 17.82 22.01
C SER A 12 -22.15 18.47 23.35
N LYS A 13 -20.91 18.39 23.88
CA LYS A 13 -20.50 19.07 25.11
C LYS A 13 -20.53 20.60 24.95
N TYR A 14 -20.10 21.09 23.77
CA TYR A 14 -20.17 22.54 23.49
C TYR A 14 -21.61 23.02 23.40
N VAL A 15 -22.48 22.31 22.68
CA VAL A 15 -23.90 22.68 22.56
C VAL A 15 -24.61 22.63 23.92
N SER A 16 -24.36 21.60 24.73
CA SER A 16 -24.99 21.51 26.08
C SER A 16 -24.52 22.59 27.05
N ALA A 17 -23.40 23.28 26.75
CA ALA A 17 -22.98 24.44 27.51
C ALA A 17 -23.73 25.73 27.12
N LEU A 18 -24.29 25.78 25.91
CA LEU A 18 -25.05 26.91 25.38
C LEU A 18 -26.57 26.74 25.57
N ASP A 19 -27.04 25.50 25.51
CA ASP A 19 -28.43 25.11 25.59
C ASP A 19 -28.61 24.00 26.65
N SER A 20 -29.30 24.29 27.71
CA SER A 20 -29.57 23.36 28.83
C SER A 20 -30.46 22.18 28.44
N GLU A 21 -31.24 22.28 27.38
CA GLU A 21 -32.07 21.20 26.84
C GLU A 21 -31.27 20.23 25.98
N ALA A 22 -30.06 20.61 25.52
CA ALA A 22 -29.24 19.80 24.67
C ALA A 22 -28.59 18.64 25.43
N GLN A 23 -28.80 17.42 24.92
CA GLN A 23 -28.21 16.20 25.51
C GLN A 23 -26.73 16.11 25.22
N CYS A 24 -25.91 15.95 26.27
CA CYS A 24 -24.50 15.68 26.16
C CYS A 24 -24.24 14.16 26.00
N ILE A 25 -23.52 13.77 24.97
CA ILE A 25 -23.15 12.37 24.74
C ILE A 25 -22.05 11.96 25.72
N GLN A 26 -22.39 11.14 26.71
CA GLN A 26 -21.49 10.63 27.76
C GLN A 26 -21.14 9.16 27.48
N GLY A 27 -20.02 8.69 28.08
CA GLY A 27 -19.60 7.28 28.02
C GLY A 27 -18.57 6.94 26.91
N LYS A 28 -17.95 5.77 27.04
CA LYS A 28 -17.03 5.18 26.04
C LYS A 28 -17.82 4.23 25.14
N PHE A 29 -18.19 4.67 23.93
CA PHE A 29 -18.94 3.84 22.99
C PHE A 29 -18.05 2.94 22.11
N TYR A 30 -16.78 3.31 21.97
CA TYR A 30 -15.83 2.58 21.12
C TYR A 30 -14.45 2.53 21.78
N ARG A 31 -13.69 1.51 21.43
CA ARG A 31 -12.27 1.40 21.80
C ARG A 31 -11.52 2.66 21.35
N ASN A 32 -10.60 3.17 22.16
CA ASN A 32 -9.85 4.37 21.81
C ASN A 32 -9.12 4.17 20.47
N ALA A 33 -9.16 5.18 19.58
CA ALA A 33 -8.44 5.13 18.31
C ALA A 33 -6.91 5.07 18.50
N HIS A 34 -6.44 5.32 19.72
CA HIS A 34 -5.01 5.25 20.10
C HIS A 34 -4.58 3.90 20.67
N ASP A 35 -5.52 3.00 21.00
CA ASP A 35 -5.21 1.62 21.40
C ASP A 35 -4.85 0.82 20.15
N ARG A 36 -3.72 1.13 19.53
CA ARG A 36 -3.18 0.33 18.43
C ARG A 36 -2.50 -0.89 19.03
N PRO A 37 -2.79 -2.09 18.52
CA PRO A 37 -1.99 -3.26 18.89
C PRO A 37 -0.54 -2.99 18.49
N GLU A 38 0.37 -3.56 19.26
CA GLU A 38 1.79 -3.53 18.93
C GLU A 38 1.99 -4.10 17.52
N PRO A 39 2.73 -3.39 16.62
CA PRO A 39 2.91 -3.88 15.27
C PRO A 39 3.76 -5.16 15.29
N TYR A 40 3.32 -6.17 14.56
CA TYR A 40 4.12 -7.36 14.32
C TYR A 40 5.22 -7.04 13.30
N ILE A 41 6.46 -7.34 13.65
CA ILE A 41 7.62 -7.16 12.77
C ILE A 41 8.00 -8.53 12.20
N TYR A 42 7.83 -8.69 10.90
CA TYR A 42 8.20 -9.93 10.21
C TYR A 42 9.71 -10.11 10.17
N SER A 43 10.17 -11.32 10.40
CA SER A 43 11.55 -11.73 10.13
C SER A 43 11.75 -11.94 8.62
N GLU A 44 13.01 -11.94 8.17
CA GLU A 44 13.36 -12.21 6.78
C GLU A 44 12.81 -13.57 6.29
N ASN A 45 12.94 -14.61 7.11
CA ASN A 45 12.42 -15.94 6.78
C ASN A 45 10.89 -15.95 6.59
N GLU A 46 10.14 -15.21 7.40
CA GLU A 46 8.69 -15.10 7.27
C GLU A 46 8.31 -14.35 5.98
N VAL A 47 9.06 -13.31 5.61
CA VAL A 47 8.84 -12.61 4.36
C VAL A 47 9.11 -13.52 3.16
N LEU A 48 10.21 -14.29 3.19
CA LEU A 48 10.51 -15.28 2.14
C LEU A 48 9.42 -16.36 2.05
N MET A 49 8.92 -16.84 3.18
CA MET A 49 7.79 -17.77 3.20
C MET A 49 6.53 -17.16 2.57
N LEU A 50 6.21 -15.91 2.91
CA LEU A 50 5.08 -15.19 2.31
C LEU A 50 5.24 -15.05 0.79
N MET A 51 6.43 -14.71 0.33
CA MET A 51 6.73 -14.60 -1.10
C MET A 51 6.59 -15.95 -1.82
N ASN A 52 7.01 -17.04 -1.20
CA ASN A 52 6.84 -18.39 -1.76
C ASN A 52 5.39 -18.85 -1.79
N GLU A 53 4.59 -18.49 -0.76
CA GLU A 53 3.16 -18.80 -0.74
C GLU A 53 2.37 -18.01 -1.82
N CYS A 54 2.91 -16.89 -2.32
CA CYS A 54 2.29 -16.19 -3.46
C CYS A 54 2.19 -17.08 -4.71
N ASP A 55 3.12 -18.01 -4.92
CA ASP A 55 3.11 -18.90 -6.07
C ASP A 55 1.93 -19.90 -6.05
N ARG A 56 1.28 -20.08 -4.88
CA ARG A 56 0.07 -20.90 -4.70
C ARG A 56 -1.23 -20.14 -4.93
N LEU A 57 -1.17 -18.83 -5.14
CA LEU A 57 -2.36 -18.03 -5.38
C LEU A 57 -3.00 -18.42 -6.71
N TYR A 58 -4.32 -18.57 -6.69
CA TYR A 58 -5.07 -18.79 -7.90
C TYR A 58 -4.88 -17.62 -8.89
N SER A 59 -4.22 -17.89 -9.99
CA SER A 59 -3.88 -16.93 -11.04
C SER A 59 -3.80 -17.65 -12.38
N PRO A 60 -4.89 -17.69 -13.18
CA PRO A 60 -4.92 -18.42 -14.45
C PRO A 60 -3.82 -17.99 -15.43
N ASP A 61 -3.46 -16.71 -15.40
CA ASP A 61 -2.40 -16.09 -16.22
C ASP A 61 -1.04 -15.98 -15.50
N GLY A 62 -0.99 -16.34 -14.21
CA GLY A 62 0.20 -16.21 -13.37
C GLY A 62 0.55 -14.78 -12.96
N ILE A 63 -0.14 -13.77 -13.48
CA ILE A 63 0.20 -12.34 -13.25
C ILE A 63 -0.07 -11.96 -11.80
N ARG A 64 -1.24 -12.29 -11.26
CA ARG A 64 -1.63 -11.92 -9.89
C ARG A 64 -0.63 -12.43 -8.84
N ALA A 65 -0.24 -13.69 -8.94
CA ALA A 65 0.71 -14.30 -8.02
C ALA A 65 2.06 -13.56 -8.05
N ARG A 66 2.58 -13.30 -9.24
CA ARG A 66 3.85 -12.61 -9.45
C ARG A 66 3.80 -11.14 -9.03
N THR A 67 2.68 -10.46 -9.31
CA THR A 67 2.46 -9.06 -8.88
C THR A 67 2.48 -8.94 -7.36
N ILE A 68 1.76 -9.81 -6.65
CA ILE A 68 1.72 -9.77 -5.18
C ILE A 68 3.12 -10.09 -4.62
N LYS A 69 3.81 -11.07 -5.17
CA LYS A 69 5.18 -11.43 -4.80
C LYS A 69 6.14 -10.23 -4.97
N CYS A 70 6.06 -9.56 -6.12
CA CYS A 70 6.85 -8.37 -6.43
C CYS A 70 6.56 -7.22 -5.46
N ILE A 71 5.29 -6.95 -5.16
CA ILE A 71 4.89 -5.92 -4.20
C ILE A 71 5.43 -6.22 -2.80
N ILE A 72 5.33 -7.46 -2.31
CA ILE A 72 5.88 -7.85 -0.99
C ILE A 72 7.40 -7.63 -0.97
N GLY A 73 8.11 -8.07 -2.02
CA GLY A 73 9.55 -7.88 -2.14
C GLY A 73 9.95 -6.41 -2.14
N LEU A 74 9.23 -5.56 -2.88
CA LEU A 74 9.47 -4.11 -2.90
C LEU A 74 9.21 -3.47 -1.55
N LEU A 75 8.11 -3.81 -0.87
CA LEU A 75 7.81 -3.30 0.46
C LEU A 75 8.91 -3.65 1.46
N TRP A 76 9.39 -4.88 1.43
CA TRP A 76 10.47 -5.35 2.29
C TRP A 76 11.80 -4.65 2.00
N ALA A 77 12.20 -4.61 0.72
CA ALA A 77 13.50 -4.09 0.32
C ALA A 77 13.63 -2.57 0.44
N THR A 78 12.51 -1.83 0.27
CA THR A 78 12.55 -0.37 0.12
C THR A 78 11.84 0.39 1.24
N GLY A 79 11.02 -0.27 2.04
CA GLY A 79 10.19 0.39 3.04
C GLY A 79 9.14 1.35 2.46
N MET A 80 8.73 1.16 1.22
CA MET A 80 7.65 1.93 0.58
C MET A 80 6.33 1.81 1.37
N ARG A 81 5.47 2.81 1.23
CA ARG A 81 4.09 2.69 1.71
C ARG A 81 3.33 1.69 0.85
N PRO A 82 2.35 0.92 1.42
CA PRO A 82 1.63 -0.11 0.65
C PRO A 82 0.95 0.40 -0.63
N SER A 83 0.55 1.66 -0.68
CA SER A 83 -0.04 2.27 -1.88
C SER A 83 0.98 2.63 -2.95
N GLU A 84 2.26 2.79 -2.62
CA GLU A 84 3.27 3.27 -3.56
C GLU A 84 3.65 2.20 -4.60
N PRO A 85 4.01 0.96 -4.22
CA PRO A 85 4.32 -0.05 -5.23
C PRO A 85 3.11 -0.45 -6.09
N VAL A 86 1.88 -0.28 -5.59
CA VAL A 86 0.64 -0.54 -6.35
C VAL A 86 0.42 0.51 -7.45
N ASN A 87 0.91 1.73 -7.23
CA ASN A 87 0.75 2.85 -8.17
C ASN A 87 1.99 3.10 -9.04
N LEU A 88 3.04 2.27 -8.93
CA LEU A 88 4.21 2.38 -9.79
C LEU A 88 3.83 2.10 -11.25
N ILE A 89 4.35 2.92 -12.14
CA ILE A 89 4.33 2.70 -13.58
C ILE A 89 5.75 2.38 -14.09
N ARG A 90 5.84 1.84 -15.27
CA ARG A 90 7.12 1.42 -15.85
C ARG A 90 8.15 2.56 -15.96
N LYS A 91 7.70 3.77 -16.25
CA LYS A 91 8.54 5.00 -16.31
C LYS A 91 9.18 5.38 -14.97
N ASP A 92 8.63 4.87 -13.87
CA ASP A 92 9.15 5.17 -12.53
C ASP A 92 10.32 4.26 -12.14
N VAL A 93 10.57 3.21 -12.92
CA VAL A 93 11.63 2.22 -12.67
C VAL A 93 12.78 2.46 -13.63
N ASP A 94 13.89 2.97 -13.11
CA ASP A 94 15.13 3.14 -13.86
C ASP A 94 16.07 1.96 -13.56
N LEU A 95 16.05 0.98 -14.48
CA LEU A 95 16.87 -0.23 -14.36
C LEU A 95 18.37 0.08 -14.53
N ALA A 96 18.71 1.08 -15.36
CA ALA A 96 20.09 1.42 -15.65
C ALA A 96 20.80 2.09 -14.44
N HIS A 97 20.08 2.94 -13.72
CA HIS A 97 20.61 3.64 -12.55
C HIS A 97 20.19 2.97 -11.23
N ALA A 98 19.53 1.81 -11.29
CA ALA A 98 19.07 1.05 -10.12
C ALA A 98 18.28 1.90 -9.13
N CYS A 99 17.27 2.61 -9.62
CA CYS A 99 16.43 3.46 -8.78
C CYS A 99 14.96 3.44 -9.19
N ILE A 100 14.10 3.75 -8.22
CA ILE A 100 12.65 3.87 -8.40
C ILE A 100 12.22 5.27 -7.99
N THR A 101 11.47 5.95 -8.86
CA THR A 101 10.87 7.25 -8.58
C THR A 101 9.47 7.04 -8.01
N VAL A 102 9.26 7.45 -6.76
CA VAL A 102 7.93 7.41 -6.13
C VAL A 102 7.28 8.77 -6.27
N ARG A 103 6.20 8.82 -7.05
CA ARG A 103 5.43 10.04 -7.31
C ARG A 103 4.22 10.13 -6.39
N GLU A 104 3.61 11.29 -6.34
CA GLU A 104 2.34 11.55 -5.66
C GLU A 104 2.24 11.00 -4.24
N THR A 105 3.27 11.23 -3.42
CA THR A 105 3.17 10.93 -1.99
C THR A 105 2.11 11.82 -1.34
N LYS A 106 1.67 11.49 -0.12
CA LYS A 106 0.63 12.19 0.65
C LYS A 106 0.75 13.73 0.68
N PHE A 107 1.93 14.28 0.32
CA PHE A 107 2.22 15.72 0.30
C PHE A 107 2.67 16.21 -1.08
N ALA A 108 2.31 15.50 -2.16
CA ALA A 108 2.72 15.78 -3.54
C ALA A 108 4.26 15.91 -3.71
N LYS A 109 5.03 15.18 -2.89
CA LYS A 109 6.49 15.14 -2.98
C LYS A 109 6.92 13.88 -3.71
N GLU A 110 7.83 14.04 -4.66
CA GLU A 110 8.52 12.94 -5.32
C GLU A 110 9.77 12.57 -4.54
N ARG A 111 10.14 11.29 -4.58
CA ARG A 111 11.41 10.82 -4.04
C ARG A 111 11.96 9.69 -4.88
N ILE A 112 13.29 9.64 -4.97
CA ILE A 112 14.01 8.55 -5.64
C ILE A 112 14.50 7.59 -4.56
N ILE A 113 14.29 6.30 -4.78
CA ILE A 113 14.71 5.22 -3.90
C ILE A 113 15.75 4.39 -4.64
N PRO A 114 17.01 4.35 -4.19
CA PRO A 114 17.99 3.43 -4.73
C PRO A 114 17.61 2.00 -4.33
N VAL A 115 17.81 1.06 -5.24
CA VAL A 115 17.48 -0.36 -5.02
C VAL A 115 18.69 -1.25 -5.32
N SER A 116 18.74 -2.42 -4.69
CA SER A 116 19.81 -3.39 -4.92
C SER A 116 19.68 -4.08 -6.27
N THR A 117 20.78 -4.68 -6.73
CA THR A 117 20.81 -5.47 -7.98
C THR A 117 19.78 -6.60 -7.95
N SER A 118 19.55 -7.24 -6.81
CA SER A 118 18.55 -8.30 -6.68
C SER A 118 17.12 -7.80 -6.91
N VAL A 119 16.81 -6.58 -6.47
CA VAL A 119 15.51 -5.95 -6.73
C VAL A 119 15.36 -5.62 -8.20
N ILE A 120 16.42 -5.11 -8.85
CA ILE A 120 16.41 -4.85 -10.29
C ILE A 120 16.15 -6.11 -11.08
N GLN A 121 16.85 -7.21 -10.80
CA GLN A 121 16.62 -8.49 -11.44
C GLN A 121 15.18 -8.98 -11.29
N ALA A 122 14.62 -8.90 -10.09
CA ALA A 122 13.23 -9.28 -9.85
C ALA A 122 12.23 -8.39 -10.62
N LEU A 123 12.52 -7.10 -10.75
CA LEU A 123 11.71 -6.18 -11.54
C LEU A 123 11.82 -6.45 -13.04
N GLU A 124 13.03 -6.73 -13.55
CA GLU A 124 13.23 -7.14 -14.96
C GLU A 124 12.45 -8.41 -15.28
N GLU A 125 12.54 -9.44 -14.43
CA GLU A 125 11.79 -10.68 -14.60
C GLU A 125 10.27 -10.43 -14.58
N TYR A 126 9.79 -9.56 -13.68
CA TYR A 126 8.39 -9.20 -13.61
C TYR A 126 7.92 -8.44 -14.86
N MET A 127 8.70 -7.47 -15.33
CA MET A 127 8.36 -6.65 -16.50
C MET A 127 8.47 -7.41 -17.83
N ALA A 128 9.23 -8.49 -17.87
CA ALA A 128 9.33 -9.37 -19.04
C ALA A 128 8.07 -10.25 -19.25
N ILE A 129 7.17 -10.32 -18.27
CA ILE A 129 5.94 -11.12 -18.37
C ILE A 129 5.00 -10.43 -19.36
N PRO A 130 4.48 -11.13 -20.40
CA PRO A 130 3.48 -10.56 -21.28
C PRO A 130 2.17 -10.32 -20.48
N HIS A 131 1.80 -9.06 -20.35
CA HIS A 131 0.58 -8.68 -19.68
C HIS A 131 -0.51 -8.46 -20.73
N ASN A 132 -1.56 -9.28 -20.71
CA ASN A 132 -2.75 -9.03 -21.52
C ASN A 132 -3.53 -7.85 -20.91
N CYS A 133 -3.56 -6.71 -21.60
CA CYS A 133 -4.18 -5.47 -21.14
C CYS A 133 -5.72 -5.50 -21.01
N TYR A 134 -6.34 -6.66 -21.08
CA TYR A 134 -7.81 -6.79 -21.01
C TYR A 134 -8.37 -6.97 -19.60
N ASP A 135 -7.53 -7.15 -18.59
CA ASP A 135 -8.02 -7.35 -17.22
C ASP A 135 -8.09 -6.01 -16.47
N THR A 136 -9.17 -5.26 -16.74
CA THR A 136 -9.47 -3.95 -16.17
C THR A 136 -9.75 -3.96 -14.66
N HIS A 137 -9.65 -5.09 -13.99
CA HIS A 137 -10.05 -5.22 -12.58
C HIS A 137 -8.92 -5.04 -11.56
N TYR A 138 -7.65 -4.96 -11.97
CA TYR A 138 -6.53 -4.76 -11.06
C TYR A 138 -5.67 -3.57 -11.44
N ARG A 139 -5.77 -2.48 -10.68
CA ARG A 139 -4.87 -1.32 -10.78
C ARG A 139 -3.37 -1.67 -10.58
N ALA A 140 -3.06 -2.79 -9.92
CA ALA A 140 -1.70 -3.30 -9.78
C ALA A 140 -1.03 -3.71 -11.10
N ALA A 141 -1.78 -3.79 -12.20
CA ALA A 141 -1.23 -4.01 -13.55
C ALA A 141 -0.64 -2.73 -14.18
N THR A 142 -0.48 -1.65 -13.42
CA THR A 142 -0.01 -0.37 -13.95
C THR A 142 1.46 -0.41 -14.38
N LEU A 143 2.27 -1.31 -13.83
CA LEU A 143 3.64 -1.57 -14.30
C LEU A 143 3.71 -2.15 -15.73
N ALA A 144 2.57 -2.53 -16.28
CA ALA A 144 2.47 -3.31 -17.51
C ALA A 144 1.64 -2.65 -18.62
N ARG A 145 1.21 -1.41 -18.49
CA ARG A 145 0.42 -0.73 -19.53
C ARG A 145 1.29 -0.42 -20.75
N PRO A 146 0.86 -0.82 -21.99
CA PRO A 146 1.60 -0.54 -23.21
C PRO A 146 1.74 0.96 -23.52
N GLU A 147 0.78 1.77 -23.12
CA GLU A 147 0.77 3.23 -23.30
C GLU A 147 1.82 3.97 -22.46
N ASP A 148 2.50 3.27 -21.56
CA ASP A 148 3.56 3.82 -20.72
C ASP A 148 4.97 3.62 -21.33
N PHE A 149 5.05 3.19 -22.63
CA PHE A 149 6.28 3.05 -23.40
C PHE A 149 6.58 4.24 -24.28
#